data_6639664ef9926a1c9921fa1eb041d3a1
#
_entry.id   6639664ef9926a1c9921fa1eb041d3a1
#
_cell.length_a   1.000
_cell.length_b   1.000
_cell.length_c   1.000
_cell.angle_alpha   90.00
_cell.angle_beta   90.00
_cell.angle_gamma   90.00
#
_symmetry.space_group_name_H-M   'P 1'
#
loop_
_entity.id
_entity.type
_entity.pdbx_description
1 polymer ?
#
loop_
_entity_poly.entity_id
_entity_poly.type
_entity_poly.pdbx_seq_one_letter_code
_entity_poly.pdbx_strand_id
1 'polypeptide(L)'
;DKFWEMRAVLFANAKKLEVENLPSYAQTMGLDMTAFDACLASDRHLAAIDRSTQDASGVQITGTPTFVIGKTSGDWVEGKRVVGARDFKTFEENIRKLLEEKQANAQ
;
A
#
# COMPACT_ATOMS: atom_id res chain seq x y z
N ASP A 1 3.19 -13.73 14.10
CA ASP A 1 2.81 -12.63 13.21
C ASP A 1 1.68 -13.11 12.30
N LYS A 2 0.54 -12.41 12.30
CA LYS A 2 -0.70 -12.79 11.61
C LYS A 2 -1.15 -11.73 10.60
N PHE A 3 -0.22 -10.91 10.13
CA PHE A 3 -0.52 -9.80 9.23
C PHE A 3 -1.22 -10.25 7.94
N TRP A 4 -0.69 -11.27 7.27
CA TRP A 4 -1.23 -11.71 5.99
C TRP A 4 -2.57 -12.41 6.11
N GLU A 5 -2.75 -13.17 7.18
CA GLU A 5 -4.03 -13.81 7.50
C GLU A 5 -5.10 -12.75 7.81
N MET A 6 -4.77 -11.74 8.64
CA MET A 6 -5.70 -10.65 8.94
C MET A 6 -6.06 -9.89 7.67
N ARG A 7 -5.07 -9.56 6.82
CA ARG A 7 -5.32 -8.93 5.52
C ARG A 7 -6.33 -9.73 4.69
N ALA A 8 -6.16 -11.05 4.59
CA ALA A 8 -7.07 -11.90 3.84
C ALA A 8 -8.50 -11.88 4.41
N VAL A 9 -8.63 -11.93 5.74
CA VAL A 9 -9.92 -11.82 6.44
C VAL A 9 -10.59 -10.49 6.17
N LEU A 10 -9.86 -9.38 6.23
CA LEU A 10 -10.41 -8.04 5.97
C LEU A 10 -10.89 -7.90 4.52
N PHE A 11 -10.13 -8.39 3.55
CA PHE A 11 -10.58 -8.38 2.13
C PHE A 11 -11.82 -9.26 1.90
N ALA A 12 -11.90 -10.43 2.54
CA ALA A 12 -13.07 -11.29 2.46
C ALA A 12 -14.33 -10.65 3.09
N ASN A 13 -14.14 -9.72 4.03
CA ASN A 13 -15.20 -9.02 4.74
C ASN A 13 -15.25 -7.52 4.41
N ALA A 14 -14.89 -7.12 3.20
CA ALA A 14 -14.73 -5.72 2.78
C ALA A 14 -15.97 -4.81 3.00
N LYS A 15 -17.13 -5.39 3.27
CA LYS A 15 -18.38 -4.66 3.59
C LYS A 15 -18.68 -4.56 5.09
N LYS A 16 -17.78 -5.05 5.95
CA LYS A 16 -17.94 -5.11 7.41
C LYS A 16 -16.61 -4.77 8.10
N LEU A 17 -16.07 -3.59 7.77
CA LEU A 17 -14.77 -3.12 8.27
C LEU A 17 -14.92 -2.02 9.33
N GLU A 18 -16.11 -1.87 9.90
CA GLU A 18 -16.33 -0.97 11.03
C GLU A 18 -15.47 -1.43 12.22
N VAL A 19 -15.00 -0.46 13.01
CA VAL A 19 -14.05 -0.72 14.12
C VAL A 19 -14.59 -1.79 15.08
N GLU A 20 -15.90 -1.81 15.30
CA GLU A 20 -16.61 -2.74 16.18
C GLU A 20 -16.51 -4.22 15.71
N ASN A 21 -16.28 -4.45 14.43
CA ASN A 21 -16.15 -5.79 13.86
C ASN A 21 -14.73 -6.36 13.94
N LEU A 22 -13.72 -5.51 14.06
CA LEU A 22 -12.31 -5.92 13.99
C LEU A 22 -11.91 -6.88 15.12
N PRO A 23 -12.35 -6.69 16.38
CA PRO A 23 -12.03 -7.64 17.45
C PRO A 23 -12.52 -9.06 17.18
N SER A 24 -13.67 -9.23 16.54
CA SER A 24 -14.20 -10.57 16.23
C SER A 24 -13.33 -11.33 15.24
N TYR A 25 -12.74 -10.61 14.28
CA TYR A 25 -11.79 -11.21 13.33
C TYR A 25 -10.49 -11.62 14.03
N ALA A 26 -9.96 -10.74 14.88
CA ALA A 26 -8.77 -11.02 15.67
C ALA A 26 -8.94 -12.23 16.59
N GLN A 27 -10.10 -12.32 17.26
CA GLN A 27 -10.44 -13.44 18.14
C GLN A 27 -10.53 -14.76 17.37
N THR A 28 -11.20 -14.77 16.21
CA THR A 28 -11.31 -15.96 15.35
C THR A 28 -9.94 -16.46 14.88
N MET A 29 -8.99 -15.58 14.72
CA MET A 29 -7.62 -15.90 14.34
C MET A 29 -6.73 -16.32 15.51
N GLY A 30 -7.24 -16.30 16.73
CA GLY A 30 -6.50 -16.66 17.94
C GLY A 30 -5.44 -15.65 18.35
N LEU A 31 -5.68 -14.36 18.09
CA LEU A 31 -4.77 -13.30 18.55
C LEU A 31 -4.94 -13.07 20.06
N ASP A 32 -3.89 -12.54 20.70
CA ASP A 32 -3.98 -12.01 22.07
C ASP A 32 -4.90 -10.78 22.06
N MET A 33 -6.12 -10.95 22.56
CA MET A 33 -7.13 -9.90 22.53
C MET A 33 -6.79 -8.72 23.43
N THR A 34 -6.08 -8.94 24.54
CA THR A 34 -5.64 -7.84 25.41
C THR A 34 -4.66 -6.94 24.66
N ALA A 35 -3.68 -7.54 23.98
CA ALA A 35 -2.71 -6.80 23.20
C ALA A 35 -3.35 -6.17 21.94
N PHE A 36 -4.30 -6.86 21.32
CA PHE A 36 -5.01 -6.36 20.14
C PHE A 36 -5.87 -5.13 20.47
N ASP A 37 -6.70 -5.21 21.51
CA ASP A 37 -7.59 -4.12 21.89
C ASP A 37 -6.80 -2.89 22.36
N ALA A 38 -5.73 -3.09 23.15
CA ALA A 38 -4.83 -2.01 23.54
C ALA A 38 -4.16 -1.35 22.33
N CYS A 39 -3.78 -2.14 21.33
CA CYS A 39 -3.21 -1.63 20.09
C CYS A 39 -4.24 -0.85 19.26
N LEU A 40 -5.44 -1.38 19.11
CA LEU A 40 -6.53 -0.75 18.35
C LEU A 40 -6.97 0.57 18.97
N ALA A 41 -7.00 0.65 20.30
CA ALA A 41 -7.33 1.87 21.04
C ALA A 41 -6.19 2.90 21.08
N SER A 42 -5.00 2.54 20.60
CA SER A 42 -3.84 3.42 20.66
C SER A 42 -3.65 4.22 19.36
N ASP A 43 -3.15 5.44 19.48
CA ASP A 43 -2.83 6.32 18.35
C ASP A 43 -1.42 6.10 17.80
N ARG A 44 -0.70 5.05 18.23
CA ARG A 44 0.72 4.85 17.93
C ARG A 44 1.06 4.78 16.45
N HIS A 45 0.10 4.40 15.60
CA HIS A 45 0.30 4.30 14.15
C HIS A 45 -0.25 5.49 13.38
N LEU A 46 -1.03 6.36 14.03
CA LEU A 46 -1.73 7.47 13.39
C LEU A 46 -0.76 8.43 12.70
N ALA A 47 0.29 8.84 13.39
CA ALA A 47 1.29 9.74 12.82
C ALA A 47 1.98 9.19 11.56
N ALA A 48 2.21 7.87 11.50
CA ALA A 48 2.79 7.22 10.31
C ALA A 48 1.80 7.18 9.15
N ILE A 49 0.51 6.92 9.43
CA ILE A 49 -0.56 6.94 8.44
C ILE A 49 -0.75 8.34 7.87
N ASP A 50 -0.82 9.35 8.73
CA ASP A 50 -0.96 10.75 8.34
C ASP A 50 0.21 11.21 7.46
N ARG A 51 1.44 10.86 7.84
CA ARG A 51 2.62 11.15 7.02
C ARG A 51 2.53 10.52 5.64
N SER A 52 2.18 9.23 5.55
CA SER A 52 2.04 8.54 4.26
C SER A 52 0.96 9.19 3.39
N THR A 53 -0.13 9.65 4.01
CA THR A 53 -1.21 10.35 3.30
C THR A 53 -0.76 11.73 2.80
N GLN A 54 -0.01 12.47 3.62
CA GLN A 54 0.58 13.76 3.23
C GLN A 54 1.59 13.61 2.11
N ASP A 55 2.48 12.61 2.18
CA ASP A 55 3.47 12.32 1.14
C ASP A 55 2.78 12.00 -0.20
N ALA A 56 1.74 11.17 -0.18
CA ALA A 56 0.95 10.86 -1.37
C ALA A 56 0.25 12.12 -1.94
N SER A 57 -0.32 12.95 -1.08
CA SER A 57 -0.99 14.20 -1.48
C SER A 57 0.00 15.22 -2.04
N GLY A 58 1.19 15.32 -1.45
CA GLY A 58 2.27 16.20 -1.89
C GLY A 58 2.73 15.92 -3.31
N VAL A 59 2.63 14.67 -3.77
CA VAL A 59 2.91 14.28 -5.16
C VAL A 59 1.62 14.07 -5.98
N GLN A 60 0.50 14.66 -5.54
CA GLN A 60 -0.78 14.65 -6.25
C GLN A 60 -1.34 13.24 -6.54
N ILE A 61 -1.12 12.29 -5.64
CA ILE A 61 -1.77 11.00 -5.67
C ILE A 61 -3.12 11.14 -4.94
N THR A 62 -4.21 11.11 -5.71
CA THR A 62 -5.58 11.36 -5.21
C THR A 62 -6.48 10.14 -5.27
N GLY A 63 -5.95 8.99 -5.68
CA GLY A 63 -6.73 7.77 -5.80
C GLY A 63 -5.89 6.50 -5.81
N THR A 64 -6.54 5.38 -5.54
CA THR A 64 -5.94 4.05 -5.46
C THR A 64 -6.55 3.08 -6.47
N PRO A 65 -5.75 2.19 -7.03
CA PRO A 65 -4.31 2.15 -6.92
C PRO A 65 -3.63 3.22 -7.79
N THR A 66 -2.50 3.75 -7.33
CA THR A 66 -1.60 4.57 -8.13
C THR A 66 -0.20 4.00 -8.03
N PHE A 67 0.47 3.87 -9.17
CA PHE A 67 1.82 3.33 -9.27
C PHE A 67 2.76 4.39 -9.84
N VAL A 68 4.01 4.39 -9.39
CA VAL A 68 5.09 5.16 -10.00
C VAL A 68 6.11 4.17 -10.53
N ILE A 69 6.32 4.15 -11.84
CA ILE A 69 7.28 3.28 -12.53
C ILE A 69 8.43 4.14 -12.98
N GLY A 70 9.63 3.91 -12.43
CA GLY A 70 10.76 4.78 -12.70
C GLY A 70 12.07 4.26 -12.16
N LYS A 71 13.05 5.15 -12.08
CA LYS A 71 14.37 4.88 -11.51
C LYS A 71 14.37 5.27 -10.04
N THR A 72 14.94 4.39 -9.21
CA THR A 72 15.17 4.70 -7.79
C THR A 72 16.51 5.39 -7.62
N SER A 73 16.55 6.43 -6.78
CA SER A 73 17.75 7.13 -6.36
C SER A 73 17.65 7.42 -4.86
N GLY A 74 18.30 6.60 -4.03
CA GLY A 74 18.08 6.62 -2.59
C GLY A 74 16.62 6.32 -2.25
N ASP A 75 15.99 7.23 -1.52
CA ASP A 75 14.58 7.11 -1.08
C ASP A 75 13.57 7.65 -2.09
N TRP A 76 14.02 8.08 -3.27
CA TRP A 76 13.19 8.70 -4.29
C TRP A 76 12.98 7.79 -5.50
N VAL A 77 11.79 7.91 -6.10
CA VAL A 77 11.48 7.31 -7.40
C VAL A 77 11.13 8.43 -8.37
N GLU A 78 11.93 8.56 -9.41
CA GLU A 78 11.64 9.46 -10.53
C GLU A 78 11.09 8.65 -11.70
N GLY A 79 9.87 8.92 -12.10
CA GLY A 79 9.24 8.10 -13.12
C GLY A 79 7.86 8.53 -13.54
N LYS A 80 7.22 7.66 -14.31
CA LYS A 80 5.88 7.84 -14.85
C LYS A 80 4.82 7.33 -13.87
N ARG A 81 3.81 8.15 -13.65
CA ARG A 81 2.63 7.76 -12.87
C ARG A 81 1.66 6.96 -13.72
N VAL A 82 1.18 5.85 -13.16
CA VAL A 82 0.11 5.01 -13.72
C VAL A 82 -1.05 5.00 -12.73
N VAL A 83 -2.18 5.58 -13.10
CA VAL A 83 -3.35 5.71 -12.24
C VAL A 83 -4.38 4.63 -12.56
N GLY A 84 -4.91 4.02 -11.51
CA GLY A 84 -5.91 2.96 -11.59
C GLY A 84 -5.32 1.56 -11.83
N ALA A 85 -6.17 0.55 -11.63
CA ALA A 85 -5.83 -0.84 -11.97
C ALA A 85 -5.81 -0.98 -13.50
N ARG A 86 -4.62 -1.02 -14.06
CA ARG A 86 -4.37 -1.19 -15.49
C ARG A 86 -4.04 -2.65 -15.79
N ASP A 87 -4.16 -3.03 -17.06
CA ASP A 87 -3.75 -4.33 -17.54
C ASP A 87 -2.22 -4.54 -17.45
N PHE A 88 -1.80 -5.79 -17.46
CA PHE A 88 -0.38 -6.15 -17.37
C PHE A 88 0.44 -5.52 -18.50
N LYS A 89 -0.12 -5.43 -19.70
CA LYS A 89 0.55 -4.85 -20.87
C LYS A 89 0.97 -3.40 -20.64
N THR A 90 0.13 -2.60 -19.97
CA THR A 90 0.47 -1.22 -19.61
C THR A 90 1.72 -1.15 -18.74
N PHE A 91 1.85 -2.04 -17.75
CA PHE A 91 3.04 -2.10 -16.90
C PHE A 91 4.27 -2.58 -17.67
N GLU A 92 4.13 -3.66 -18.44
CA GLU A 92 5.21 -4.22 -19.26
C GLU A 92 5.80 -3.17 -20.22
N GLU A 93 4.97 -2.45 -20.96
CA GLU A 93 5.41 -1.42 -21.90
C GLU A 93 6.17 -0.27 -21.23
N ASN A 94 5.69 0.20 -20.07
CA ASN A 94 6.36 1.27 -19.33
C ASN A 94 7.72 0.81 -18.78
N ILE A 95 7.80 -0.41 -18.25
CA ILE A 95 9.06 -0.99 -17.75
C ILE A 95 10.04 -1.18 -18.90
N ARG A 96 9.60 -1.74 -20.01
CA ARG A 96 10.45 -1.99 -21.20
C ARG A 96 11.09 -0.70 -21.73
N LYS A 97 10.31 0.38 -21.87
CA LYS A 97 10.81 1.69 -22.27
C LYS A 97 11.92 2.22 -21.36
N LEU A 98 11.72 2.11 -20.03
CA LEU A 98 12.73 2.55 -19.06
C LEU A 98 14.03 1.75 -19.14
N LEU A 99 13.95 0.46 -19.44
CA LEU A 99 15.11 -0.41 -19.59
C LEU A 99 15.88 -0.08 -20.88
N GLU A 100 15.18 0.21 -21.99
CA GLU A 100 15.77 0.63 -23.27
C GLU A 100 16.48 1.99 -23.15
N GLU A 101 15.87 2.97 -22.47
CA GLU A 101 16.49 4.29 -22.20
C GLU A 101 17.77 4.15 -21.36
N LYS A 102 17.81 3.22 -20.41
CA LYS A 102 19.00 2.96 -19.61
C LYS A 102 20.16 2.43 -20.46
N GLN A 103 19.87 1.55 -21.42
CA GLN A 103 20.88 0.99 -22.33
C GLN A 103 21.44 2.07 -23.29
N ALA A 104 20.59 2.95 -23.80
CA ALA A 104 21.00 4.03 -24.69
C ALA A 104 21.91 5.06 -23.99
N ASN A 105 21.68 5.34 -22.71
CA ASN A 105 22.48 6.27 -21.91
C ASN A 105 23.77 5.66 -21.34
N ALA A 106 24.01 4.38 -21.51
CA ALA A 106 25.19 3.67 -21.03
C ALA A 106 26.29 3.49 -22.11
N GLN A 107 26.07 3.98 -23.32
CA GLN A 107 27.02 4.05 -24.44
C GLN A 107 27.63 5.44 -24.53
#